data_fea206f0577f57e12652fd603438e2a2
#
_entry.id   fea206f0577f57e12652fd603438e2a2
#
_cell.length_a   1.000
_cell.length_b   1.000
_cell.length_c   1.000
_cell.angle_alpha   90.00
_cell.angle_beta   90.00
_cell.angle_gamma   90.00
#
_symmetry.space_group_name_H-M   'P 1'
#
loop_
_entity.id
_entity.type
_entity.pdbx_description
1 polymer ?
#
loop_
_entity_poly.entity_id
_entity_poly.type
_entity_poly.pdbx_seq_one_letter_code
_entity_poly.pdbx_strand_id
1 'polypeptide(L)' 'MKQEEIIQLSDEDLRDRLDESVENMEKMLLTHKVSPLENPLQIRGLRKTIARLNTEMNNRKSQA' A
#
# COMPACT_ATOMS: atom_id res chain seq x y z
N MET A 1 -6.88 -1.84 -3.14
CA MET A 1 -7.16 -1.09 -4.39
C MET A 1 -7.01 -2.00 -5.59
N LYS A 2 -7.85 -1.81 -6.57
CA LYS A 2 -7.74 -2.56 -7.83
C LYS A 2 -6.69 -1.91 -8.72
N GLN A 3 -6.05 -2.71 -9.55
CA GLN A 3 -5.00 -2.23 -10.45
C GLN A 3 -5.50 -1.10 -11.36
N GLU A 4 -6.75 -1.20 -11.83
CA GLU A 4 -7.35 -0.18 -12.68
C GLU A 4 -7.41 1.19 -12.00
N GLU A 5 -7.72 1.21 -10.70
CA GLU A 5 -7.75 2.45 -9.94
C GLU A 5 -6.36 3.04 -9.78
N ILE A 6 -5.38 2.18 -9.55
CA ILE A 6 -3.99 2.59 -9.36
C ILE A 6 -3.44 3.24 -10.63
N ILE A 7 -3.74 2.68 -11.78
CA ILE A 7 -3.27 3.19 -13.08
C ILE A 7 -3.79 4.60 -13.34
N GLN A 8 -4.99 4.92 -12.85
CA GLN A 8 -5.63 6.22 -13.08
C GLN A 8 -5.10 7.32 -12.16
N LEU A 9 -4.35 7.00 -11.13
CA LEU A 9 -3.83 7.98 -10.18
C LEU A 9 -2.70 8.79 -10.82
N SER A 10 -2.64 10.10 -10.47
CA SER A 10 -1.49 10.93 -10.82
C SER A 10 -0.27 10.49 -10.03
N ASP A 11 0.92 10.96 -10.45
CA ASP A 11 2.15 10.59 -9.75
C ASP A 11 2.15 11.06 -8.30
N GLU A 12 1.62 12.26 -8.03
CA GLU A 12 1.48 12.78 -6.68
C GLU A 12 0.52 11.93 -5.86
N ASP A 13 -0.65 11.64 -6.41
CA ASP A 13 -1.65 10.84 -5.73
C ASP A 13 -1.14 9.43 -5.46
N LEU A 14 -0.42 8.86 -6.40
CA LEU A 14 0.17 7.54 -6.25
C LEU A 14 1.15 7.50 -5.08
N ARG A 15 2.01 8.51 -4.99
CA ARG A 15 2.98 8.64 -3.91
C ARG A 15 2.28 8.81 -2.55
N ASP A 16 1.28 9.66 -2.51
CA ASP A 16 0.51 9.91 -1.28
C ASP A 16 -0.19 8.63 -0.81
N ARG A 17 -0.78 7.88 -1.73
CA ARG A 17 -1.43 6.62 -1.41
C ARG A 17 -0.45 5.58 -0.90
N LEU A 18 0.74 5.55 -1.48
CA LEU A 18 1.78 4.63 -1.04
C LEU A 18 2.23 4.95 0.38
N ASP A 19 2.53 6.23 0.65
CA ASP A 19 2.95 6.67 1.98
C ASP A 19 1.88 6.39 3.02
N GLU A 20 0.63 6.69 2.72
CA GLU A 20 -0.50 6.42 3.60
C GLU A 20 -0.64 4.92 3.91
N SER A 21 -0.51 4.08 2.88
CA SER A 21 -0.61 2.64 3.05
C SER A 21 0.51 2.07 3.91
N VAL A 22 1.74 2.58 3.72
CA VAL A 22 2.89 2.17 4.52
C VAL A 22 2.69 2.56 5.98
N GLU A 23 2.25 3.78 6.24
CA GLU A 23 1.97 4.24 7.60
C GLU A 23 0.90 3.39 8.27
N ASN A 24 -0.17 3.09 7.56
CA ASN A 24 -1.24 2.24 8.08
C ASN A 24 -0.74 0.85 8.42
N MET A 25 0.11 0.28 7.57
CA MET A 25 0.69 -1.02 7.84
C MET A 25 1.59 -1.00 9.08
N GLU A 26 2.40 0.03 9.23
CA GLU A 26 3.27 0.19 10.40
C GLU A 26 2.44 0.26 11.68
N LYS A 27 1.36 1.04 11.68
CA LYS A 27 0.47 1.15 12.82
C LYS A 27 -0.17 -0.19 13.17
N MET A 28 -0.60 -0.93 12.16
CA MET A 28 -1.19 -2.25 12.37
C MET A 28 -0.19 -3.25 12.93
N LEU A 29 1.05 -3.22 12.44
CA LEU A 29 2.10 -4.10 12.95
C LEU A 29 2.42 -3.81 14.41
N LEU A 30 2.45 -2.53 14.80
CA LEU A 30 2.64 -2.15 16.19
C LEU A 30 1.51 -2.66 17.07
N THR A 31 0.29 -2.48 16.63
CA THR A 31 -0.89 -2.96 17.34
C THR A 31 -0.87 -4.48 17.48
N HIS A 32 -0.45 -5.17 16.43
CA HIS A 32 -0.37 -6.62 16.42
C HIS A 32 0.67 -7.14 17.42
N LYS A 33 1.77 -6.41 17.61
CA LYS A 33 2.80 -6.79 18.60
C LYS A 33 2.31 -6.62 20.03
N VAL A 34 1.55 -5.54 20.27
CA VAL A 34 1.04 -5.24 21.61
C VAL A 34 -0.16 -6.11 21.95
N SER A 35 -1.04 -6.31 21.00
CA SER A 35 -2.26 -7.09 21.16
C SER A 35 -2.51 -7.87 19.87
N PRO A 36 -2.33 -9.20 19.86
CA PRO A 36 -2.51 -9.97 18.64
C PRO A 36 -3.88 -9.73 18.03
N LEU A 37 -3.90 -9.23 16.80
CA LEU A 37 -5.14 -9.00 16.08
C LEU A 37 -5.71 -10.34 15.63
N GLU A 38 -7.01 -10.47 15.76
CA GLU A 38 -7.71 -11.68 15.34
C GLU A 38 -7.73 -11.83 13.83
N ASN A 39 -7.49 -10.73 13.10
CA ASN A 39 -7.67 -10.73 11.65
C ASN A 39 -6.41 -10.29 10.91
N PRO A 40 -5.48 -11.22 10.62
CA PRO A 40 -4.29 -10.91 9.84
C PRO A 40 -4.60 -10.59 8.36
N LEU A 41 -5.83 -10.81 7.92
CA LEU A 41 -6.22 -10.52 6.54
C LEU A 41 -6.06 -9.04 6.21
N GLN A 42 -6.26 -8.13 7.17
CA GLN A 42 -6.08 -6.71 6.95
C GLN A 42 -4.63 -6.38 6.61
N ILE A 43 -3.69 -7.00 7.30
CA ILE A 43 -2.25 -6.80 7.03
C ILE A 43 -1.90 -7.34 5.66
N ARG A 44 -2.42 -8.51 5.30
CA ARG A 44 -2.20 -9.09 3.97
C ARG A 44 -2.77 -8.20 2.86
N GLY A 45 -3.96 -7.65 3.08
CA GLY A 45 -4.58 -6.72 2.14
C GLY A 45 -3.75 -5.48 1.92
N LEU A 46 -3.22 -4.89 3.01
CA LEU A 46 -2.35 -3.73 2.92
C LEU A 46 -1.05 -4.05 2.20
N ARG A 47 -0.45 -5.21 2.45
CA ARG A 47 0.77 -5.61 1.75
C ARG A 47 0.54 -5.72 0.25
N LYS A 48 -0.59 -6.28 -0.17
CA LYS A 48 -0.94 -6.37 -1.59
C LYS A 48 -1.12 -4.99 -2.21
N THR A 49 -1.80 -4.10 -1.49
CA THR A 49 -1.99 -2.72 -1.97
C THR A 49 -0.66 -2.01 -2.13
N ILE A 50 0.22 -2.12 -1.14
CA ILE A 50 1.55 -1.51 -1.19
C ILE A 50 2.36 -2.07 -2.35
N ALA A 51 2.32 -3.38 -2.57
CA ALA A 51 3.03 -4.03 -3.66
C ALA A 51 2.55 -3.53 -5.02
N ARG A 52 1.25 -3.38 -5.19
CA ARG A 52 0.67 -2.87 -6.43
C ARG A 52 1.04 -1.42 -6.68
N LEU A 53 1.01 -0.59 -5.64
CA LEU A 53 1.41 0.81 -5.74
C LEU A 53 2.89 0.94 -6.09
N ASN A 54 3.75 0.14 -5.46
CA ASN A 54 5.18 0.12 -5.78
C ASN A 54 5.44 -0.32 -7.21
N THR A 55 4.72 -1.34 -7.68
CA THR A 55 4.86 -1.84 -9.05
C THR A 55 4.54 -0.73 -10.05
N GLU A 56 3.45 -0.01 -9.82
CA GLU A 56 3.06 1.09 -10.71
C GLU A 56 4.08 2.21 -10.69
N MET A 57 4.61 2.57 -9.52
CA MET A 57 5.64 3.58 -9.43
C MET A 57 6.90 3.19 -10.21
N ASN A 58 7.30 1.92 -10.09
CA ASN A 58 8.46 1.42 -10.83
C ASN A 58 8.21 1.43 -12.34
N ASN A 59 7.01 1.07 -12.77
CA ASN A 59 6.64 1.13 -14.19
C ASN A 59 6.74 2.54 -14.73
N ARG A 60 6.25 3.52 -13.98
CA ARG A 60 6.30 4.93 -14.38
C ARG A 60 7.73 5.44 -14.47
N LYS A 61 8.57 5.05 -13.53
CA LYS A 61 9.99 5.40 -13.56
C LYS A 61 10.69 4.82 -14.78
N SER A 62 10.35 3.59 -15.15
CA SER A 62 10.93 2.92 -16.32
C SER A 62 10.51 3.56 -17.62
N GLN A 63 9.33 4.17 -17.65
CA GLN A 63 8.78 4.82 -18.83
C GLN A 63 9.20 6.30 -18.95
N ALA A 64 9.76 6.85 -17.92
CA ALA A 64 10.16 8.25 -17.88
C ALA A 64 11.45 8.53 -18.66
#